data_36df11772d001ebce8b2d88ab7394379
#
_entry.id   36df11772d001ebce8b2d88ab7394379
#
_cell.length_a   1.000
_cell.length_b   1.000
_cell.length_c   1.000
_cell.angle_alpha   90.00
_cell.angle_beta   90.00
_cell.angle_gamma   90.00
#
_symmetry.space_group_name_H-M   'P 1'
#
loop_
_entity.id
_entity.type
_entity.pdbx_description
1 polymer ?
#
loop_
_entity_poly.entity_id
_entity_poly.type
_entity_poly.pdbx_seq_one_letter_code
_entity_poly.pdbx_strand_id
1 'polypeptide(L)'
;MAALLETQNLIKRFGGLLATGGVDLAIEPGEIRGLIGPNGAGKTTLVNLMAGLYPPDGGDIRLDGQSLAGLAPHEIARRGLVRSFQVSRLFGNMSLRENLLLPALARPGSDDFAEANARATRFLELTRLAPLADAPAKTLSGGQRALLQVAAGFMAPGLKCYLLDEPFAGINPTIKDAIIELIERENRARGITFIIVSHEMAIVRRLCRRVTVLVEGRVAAEGTLDEVAARGDVLAAYLGRGWT
;
A
#
# COMPACT_ATOMS: atom_id res chain seq x y z
N MET A 1 2.94 -13.55 17.99
CA MET A 1 1.57 -13.02 17.77
C MET A 1 1.06 -13.57 16.46
N ALA A 2 -0.26 -13.72 16.26
CA ALA A 2 -0.78 -14.14 14.96
C ALA A 2 -0.57 -13.01 13.93
N ALA A 3 -0.22 -13.37 12.70
CA ALA A 3 -0.07 -12.39 11.63
C ALA A 3 -1.43 -11.76 11.27
N LEU A 4 -1.41 -10.47 10.89
CA LEU A 4 -2.59 -9.77 10.40
C LEU A 4 -2.90 -10.14 8.95
N LEU A 5 -1.87 -10.16 8.11
CA LEU A 5 -1.98 -10.53 6.69
C LEU A 5 -1.02 -11.66 6.39
N GLU A 6 -1.54 -12.72 5.80
CA GLU A 6 -0.77 -13.91 5.41
C GLU A 6 -1.01 -14.26 3.95
N THR A 7 0.02 -14.72 3.28
CA THR A 7 -0.10 -15.44 2.01
C THR A 7 0.51 -16.83 2.17
N GLN A 8 -0.12 -17.84 1.63
CA GLN A 8 0.31 -19.25 1.72
C GLN A 8 0.43 -19.83 0.31
N ASN A 9 1.64 -20.17 -0.09
CA ASN A 9 1.97 -20.75 -1.40
C ASN A 9 1.29 -20.03 -2.58
N LEU A 10 1.34 -18.69 -2.56
CA LEU A 10 0.57 -17.86 -3.49
C LEU A 10 1.15 -17.90 -4.90
N ILE A 11 0.37 -18.37 -5.86
CA ILE A 11 0.79 -18.59 -7.25
C ILE A 11 -0.06 -17.74 -8.19
N LYS A 12 0.61 -17.11 -9.19
CA LYS A 12 -0.03 -16.43 -10.30
C LYS A 12 0.76 -16.59 -11.58
N ARG A 13 0.06 -16.95 -12.65
CA ARG A 13 0.59 -17.06 -14.01
C ARG A 13 -0.14 -16.12 -14.94
N PHE A 14 0.57 -15.58 -15.90
CA PHE A 14 0.00 -14.86 -17.04
C PHE A 14 0.52 -15.54 -18.32
N GLY A 15 -0.28 -16.40 -18.91
CA GLY A 15 0.17 -17.29 -19.98
C GLY A 15 1.34 -18.16 -19.51
N GLY A 16 2.47 -18.09 -20.19
CA GLY A 16 3.69 -18.82 -19.81
C GLY A 16 4.52 -18.17 -18.68
N LEU A 17 4.21 -16.92 -18.29
CA LEU A 17 4.98 -16.20 -17.28
C LEU A 17 4.48 -16.53 -15.87
N LEU A 18 5.38 -17.03 -15.01
CA LEU A 18 5.12 -17.20 -13.58
C LEU A 18 5.43 -15.86 -12.86
N ALA A 19 4.38 -15.14 -12.51
CA ALA A 19 4.52 -13.81 -11.88
C ALA A 19 4.68 -13.88 -10.35
N THR A 20 4.05 -14.90 -9.70
CA THR A 20 4.33 -15.31 -8.31
C THR A 20 4.40 -16.83 -8.27
N GLY A 21 5.42 -17.39 -7.62
CA GLY A 21 5.74 -18.81 -7.63
C GLY A 21 5.82 -19.44 -6.25
N GLY A 22 4.71 -19.40 -5.51
CA GLY A 22 4.65 -19.92 -4.14
C GLY A 22 5.16 -18.89 -3.14
N VAL A 23 4.51 -17.72 -3.07
CA VAL A 23 4.89 -16.65 -2.13
C VAL A 23 4.22 -16.88 -0.80
N ASP A 24 5.04 -17.07 0.25
CA ASP A 24 4.64 -17.13 1.65
C ASP A 24 5.06 -15.82 2.34
N LEU A 25 4.11 -15.13 2.97
CA LEU A 25 4.34 -13.93 3.77
C LEU A 25 3.53 -13.99 5.05
N ALA A 26 4.10 -13.42 6.11
CA ALA A 26 3.40 -13.17 7.36
C ALA A 26 3.74 -11.75 7.83
N ILE A 27 2.72 -10.90 7.91
CA ILE A 27 2.85 -9.48 8.30
C ILE A 27 2.14 -9.29 9.62
N GLU A 28 2.84 -8.75 10.61
CA GLU A 28 2.30 -8.55 11.95
C GLU A 28 1.40 -7.32 12.03
N PRO A 29 0.44 -7.26 12.98
CA PRO A 29 -0.35 -6.07 13.24
C PRO A 29 0.55 -4.86 13.58
N GLY A 30 0.30 -3.70 12.94
CA GLY A 30 1.06 -2.46 13.14
C GLY A 30 2.44 -2.46 12.50
N GLU A 31 2.81 -3.49 11.75
CA GLU A 31 4.07 -3.53 11.02
C GLU A 31 4.05 -2.62 9.80
N ILE A 32 5.18 -1.96 9.51
CA ILE A 32 5.44 -1.31 8.21
C ILE A 32 6.46 -2.18 7.49
N ARG A 33 6.00 -2.99 6.53
CA ARG A 33 6.82 -3.90 5.73
C ARG A 33 7.19 -3.28 4.39
N GLY A 34 8.48 -3.25 4.06
CA GLY A 34 8.95 -2.94 2.71
C GLY A 34 8.86 -4.15 1.79
N LEU A 35 8.28 -4.00 0.61
CA LEU A 35 8.31 -5.01 -0.45
C LEU A 35 9.22 -4.48 -1.57
N ILE A 36 10.44 -5.03 -1.66
CA ILE A 36 11.47 -4.58 -2.57
C ILE A 36 11.87 -5.69 -3.55
N GLY A 37 12.61 -5.33 -4.59
CA GLY A 37 13.05 -6.27 -5.62
C GLY A 37 13.22 -5.60 -6.97
N PRO A 38 13.90 -6.23 -7.94
CA PRO A 38 14.10 -5.66 -9.27
C PRO A 38 12.78 -5.46 -10.04
N ASN A 39 12.83 -4.73 -11.13
CA ASN A 39 11.69 -4.59 -12.03
C ASN A 39 11.32 -5.96 -12.60
N GLY A 40 10.02 -6.26 -12.67
CA GLY A 40 9.53 -7.56 -13.10
C GLY A 40 9.57 -8.66 -12.02
N ALA A 41 10.01 -8.38 -10.80
CA ALA A 41 10.07 -9.36 -9.71
C ALA A 41 8.70 -9.88 -9.22
N GLY A 42 7.58 -9.28 -9.67
CA GLY A 42 6.24 -9.69 -9.25
C GLY A 42 5.61 -8.86 -8.13
N LYS A 43 6.26 -7.77 -7.66
CA LYS A 43 5.79 -6.93 -6.54
C LYS A 43 4.37 -6.40 -6.75
N THR A 44 4.13 -5.71 -7.87
CA THR A 44 2.79 -5.18 -8.20
C THR A 44 1.76 -6.30 -8.40
N THR A 45 2.19 -7.46 -8.95
CA THR A 45 1.31 -8.63 -9.06
C THR A 45 0.90 -9.12 -7.68
N LEU A 46 1.84 -9.26 -6.75
CA LEU A 46 1.56 -9.68 -5.37
C LEU A 46 0.59 -8.72 -4.67
N VAL A 47 0.82 -7.41 -4.81
CA VAL A 47 -0.11 -6.38 -4.28
C VAL A 47 -1.50 -6.49 -4.94
N ASN A 48 -1.57 -6.75 -6.25
CA ASN A 48 -2.84 -6.95 -6.96
C ASN A 48 -3.60 -8.19 -6.48
N LEU A 49 -2.89 -9.29 -6.20
CA LEU A 49 -3.47 -10.51 -5.65
C LEU A 49 -4.06 -10.26 -4.26
N MET A 50 -3.28 -9.64 -3.35
CA MET A 50 -3.74 -9.31 -2.00
C MET A 50 -4.97 -8.39 -2.01
N ALA A 51 -5.04 -7.46 -2.96
CA ALA A 51 -6.18 -6.55 -3.13
C ALA A 51 -7.35 -7.14 -3.92
N GLY A 52 -7.28 -8.40 -4.37
CA GLY A 52 -8.34 -9.08 -5.14
C GLY A 52 -8.52 -8.58 -6.57
N LEU A 53 -7.56 -7.81 -7.12
CA LEU A 53 -7.63 -7.35 -8.51
C LEU A 53 -7.30 -8.47 -9.50
N TYR A 54 -6.54 -9.45 -9.07
CA TYR A 54 -6.31 -10.70 -9.78
C TYR A 54 -6.69 -11.88 -8.89
N PRO A 55 -7.42 -12.87 -9.38
CA PRO A 55 -7.58 -14.12 -8.66
C PRO A 55 -6.25 -14.89 -8.67
N PRO A 56 -5.83 -15.50 -7.54
CA PRO A 56 -4.70 -16.41 -7.54
C PRO A 56 -5.00 -17.68 -8.32
N ASP A 57 -3.96 -18.29 -8.89
CA ASP A 57 -4.05 -19.60 -9.54
C ASP A 57 -3.76 -20.74 -8.56
N GLY A 58 -3.24 -20.41 -7.37
CA GLY A 58 -3.02 -21.34 -6.25
C GLY A 58 -2.62 -20.61 -4.98
N GLY A 59 -2.75 -21.30 -3.86
CA GLY A 59 -2.48 -20.73 -2.53
C GLY A 59 -3.68 -20.00 -1.93
N ASP A 60 -3.45 -19.34 -0.80
CA ASP A 60 -4.49 -18.60 -0.07
C ASP A 60 -3.93 -17.25 0.43
N ILE A 61 -4.83 -16.29 0.65
CA ILE A 61 -4.53 -14.98 1.25
C ILE A 61 -5.49 -14.83 2.42
N ARG A 62 -4.96 -14.53 3.60
CA ARG A 62 -5.75 -14.37 4.81
C ARG A 62 -5.52 -13.01 5.44
N LEU A 63 -6.61 -12.36 5.86
CA LEU A 63 -6.58 -11.17 6.66
C LEU A 63 -7.25 -11.48 8.00
N ASP A 64 -6.52 -11.25 9.10
CA ASP A 64 -7.01 -11.51 10.45
C ASP A 64 -7.53 -12.96 10.60
N GLY A 65 -6.77 -13.93 10.06
CA GLY A 65 -7.09 -15.36 10.00
C GLY A 65 -8.19 -15.77 9.03
N GLN A 66 -8.89 -14.83 8.39
CA GLN A 66 -9.99 -15.11 7.45
C GLN A 66 -9.50 -15.10 6.00
N SER A 67 -9.82 -16.14 5.23
CA SER A 67 -9.49 -16.20 3.81
C SER A 67 -10.18 -15.09 3.02
N LEU A 68 -9.44 -14.51 2.08
CA LEU A 68 -9.92 -13.52 1.12
C LEU A 68 -10.25 -14.15 -0.24
N ALA A 69 -10.12 -15.47 -0.37
CA ALA A 69 -10.35 -16.18 -1.62
C ALA A 69 -11.76 -15.94 -2.16
N GLY A 70 -11.86 -15.64 -3.44
CA GLY A 70 -13.15 -15.42 -4.14
C GLY A 70 -13.84 -14.09 -3.83
N LEU A 71 -13.28 -13.26 -2.95
CA LEU A 71 -13.87 -11.96 -2.64
C LEU A 71 -13.51 -10.91 -3.71
N ALA A 72 -14.50 -10.06 -4.02
CA ALA A 72 -14.28 -8.91 -4.88
C ALA A 72 -13.43 -7.82 -4.15
N PRO A 73 -12.70 -6.94 -4.87
CA PRO A 73 -11.87 -5.90 -4.27
C PRO A 73 -12.60 -5.02 -3.25
N HIS A 74 -13.85 -4.68 -3.49
CA HIS A 74 -14.64 -3.87 -2.56
C HIS A 74 -15.01 -4.62 -1.27
N GLU A 75 -15.15 -5.95 -1.32
CA GLU A 75 -15.39 -6.79 -0.14
C GLU A 75 -14.11 -6.92 0.70
N ILE A 76 -12.96 -7.05 0.04
CA ILE A 76 -11.64 -7.04 0.69
C ILE A 76 -11.40 -5.70 1.38
N ALA A 77 -11.69 -4.59 0.70
CA ALA A 77 -11.60 -3.26 1.29
C ALA A 77 -12.51 -3.10 2.52
N ARG A 78 -13.72 -3.66 2.48
CA ARG A 78 -14.65 -3.68 3.64
C ARG A 78 -14.13 -4.50 4.82
N ARG A 79 -13.24 -5.47 4.59
CA ARG A 79 -12.56 -6.22 5.66
C ARG A 79 -11.37 -5.48 6.25
N GLY A 80 -10.98 -4.34 5.66
CA GLY A 80 -9.93 -3.46 6.15
C GLY A 80 -8.59 -3.57 5.42
N LEU A 81 -8.53 -4.26 4.27
CA LEU A 81 -7.35 -4.27 3.40
C LEU A 81 -7.57 -3.30 2.23
N VAL A 82 -6.93 -2.16 2.28
CA VAL A 82 -7.06 -1.10 1.25
C VAL A 82 -5.77 -1.00 0.44
N ARG A 83 -5.88 -0.62 -0.82
CA ARG A 83 -4.74 -0.39 -1.70
C ARG A 83 -4.78 1.01 -2.30
N SER A 84 -3.60 1.66 -2.38
CA SER A 84 -3.40 2.80 -3.27
C SER A 84 -3.15 2.32 -4.71
N PHE A 85 -3.44 3.17 -5.68
CA PHE A 85 -3.13 2.90 -7.08
C PHE A 85 -1.92 3.74 -7.50
N GLN A 86 -1.04 3.15 -8.29
CA GLN A 86 0.15 3.82 -8.84
C GLN A 86 -0.22 5.06 -9.67
N VAL A 87 -1.34 5.01 -10.40
CA VAL A 87 -1.93 6.18 -11.06
C VAL A 87 -3.06 6.70 -10.19
N SER A 88 -3.01 7.99 -9.86
CA SER A 88 -4.03 8.63 -9.01
C SER A 88 -5.43 8.47 -9.61
N ARG A 89 -6.34 7.88 -8.84
CA ARG A 89 -7.75 7.64 -9.20
C ARG A 89 -8.70 8.58 -8.45
N LEU A 90 -8.32 9.85 -8.34
CA LEU A 90 -9.21 10.87 -7.80
C LEU A 90 -10.29 11.25 -8.82
N PHE A 91 -11.46 11.56 -8.32
CA PHE A 91 -12.54 12.14 -9.14
C PHE A 91 -12.23 13.60 -9.40
N GLY A 92 -11.64 13.89 -10.57
CA GLY A 92 -11.07 15.19 -10.89
C GLY A 92 -12.03 16.38 -10.81
N ASN A 93 -13.33 16.18 -11.10
CA ASN A 93 -14.35 17.22 -11.04
C ASN A 93 -14.98 17.40 -9.66
N MET A 94 -14.74 16.46 -8.73
CA MET A 94 -15.15 16.59 -7.33
C MET A 94 -14.11 17.38 -6.54
N SER A 95 -14.57 18.03 -5.47
CA SER A 95 -13.70 18.74 -4.55
C SER A 95 -12.76 17.78 -3.81
N LEU A 96 -11.71 18.34 -3.18
CA LEU A 96 -10.80 17.54 -2.35
C LEU A 96 -11.56 16.88 -1.19
N ARG A 97 -12.45 17.63 -0.56
CA ARG A 97 -13.30 17.16 0.53
C ARG A 97 -14.17 15.98 0.09
N GLU A 98 -14.85 16.10 -1.04
CA GLU A 98 -15.69 15.02 -1.57
C GLU A 98 -14.86 13.77 -1.89
N ASN A 99 -13.66 13.91 -2.47
CA ASN A 99 -12.76 12.78 -2.71
C ASN A 99 -12.36 12.04 -1.41
N LEU A 100 -12.20 12.77 -0.29
CA LEU A 100 -11.95 12.16 1.02
C LEU A 100 -13.20 11.49 1.58
N LEU A 101 -14.38 12.07 1.40
CA LEU A 101 -15.64 11.54 1.94
C LEU A 101 -16.07 10.23 1.25
N LEU A 102 -15.78 10.05 -0.04
CA LEU A 102 -16.19 8.87 -0.79
C LEU A 102 -15.82 7.54 -0.13
N PRO A 103 -14.55 7.30 0.27
CA PRO A 103 -14.18 6.03 0.91
C PRO A 103 -14.86 5.85 2.28
N ALA A 104 -15.09 6.94 3.03
CA ALA A 104 -15.73 6.88 4.34
C ALA A 104 -17.20 6.47 4.23
N LEU A 105 -17.90 6.95 3.20
CA LEU A 105 -19.34 6.75 3.01
C LEU A 105 -19.68 5.56 2.09
N ALA A 106 -18.68 4.88 1.54
CA ALA A 106 -18.89 3.78 0.58
C ALA A 106 -19.48 2.50 1.18
N ARG A 107 -19.67 2.43 2.50
CA ARG A 107 -20.20 1.26 3.22
C ARG A 107 -21.58 1.58 3.81
N PRO A 108 -22.61 0.73 3.60
CA PRO A 108 -23.87 0.83 4.34
C PRO A 108 -23.62 0.75 5.86
N GLY A 109 -24.16 1.68 6.63
CA GLY A 109 -23.91 1.76 8.08
C GLY A 109 -22.52 2.24 8.48
N SER A 110 -21.81 2.91 7.55
CA SER A 110 -20.55 3.60 7.81
C SER A 110 -20.74 4.83 8.71
N ASP A 111 -19.62 5.51 8.97
CA ASP A 111 -19.55 6.71 9.81
C ASP A 111 -20.72 7.66 9.56
N ASP A 112 -21.20 8.31 10.58
CA ASP A 112 -22.08 9.47 10.44
C ASP A 112 -21.39 10.50 9.54
N PHE A 113 -22.15 11.16 8.68
CA PHE A 113 -21.62 12.18 7.77
C PHE A 113 -20.81 13.26 8.52
N ALA A 114 -21.25 13.65 9.72
CA ALA A 114 -20.54 14.62 10.54
C ALA A 114 -19.17 14.10 10.97
N GLU A 115 -19.06 12.84 11.37
CA GLU A 115 -17.80 12.20 11.74
C GLU A 115 -16.87 12.06 10.54
N ALA A 116 -17.38 11.57 9.41
CA ALA A 116 -16.63 11.47 8.16
C ALA A 116 -16.09 12.84 7.70
N ASN A 117 -16.91 13.89 7.80
CA ASN A 117 -16.52 15.25 7.43
C ASN A 117 -15.47 15.83 8.39
N ALA A 118 -15.57 15.58 9.69
CA ALA A 118 -14.55 15.97 10.67
C ALA A 118 -13.19 15.29 10.37
N ARG A 119 -13.21 14.00 10.04
CA ARG A 119 -12.01 13.25 9.61
C ARG A 119 -11.43 13.81 8.30
N ALA A 120 -12.27 14.10 7.31
CA ALA A 120 -11.84 14.72 6.05
C ALA A 120 -11.16 16.07 6.29
N THR A 121 -11.75 16.92 7.13
CA THR A 121 -11.17 18.22 7.51
C THR A 121 -9.80 18.03 8.16
N ARG A 122 -9.67 17.10 9.13
CA ARG A 122 -8.39 16.77 9.75
C ARG A 122 -7.33 16.32 8.73
N PHE A 123 -7.67 15.47 7.76
CA PHE A 123 -6.71 15.04 6.74
C PHE A 123 -6.33 16.17 5.78
N LEU A 124 -7.25 17.07 5.44
CA LEU A 124 -6.94 18.29 4.67
C LEU A 124 -5.94 19.19 5.41
N GLU A 125 -6.10 19.37 6.72
CA GLU A 125 -5.16 20.12 7.56
C GLU A 125 -3.79 19.45 7.62
N LEU A 126 -3.74 18.15 7.90
CA LEU A 126 -2.50 17.37 7.97
C LEU A 126 -1.70 17.38 6.67
N THR A 127 -2.41 17.38 5.54
CA THR A 127 -1.80 17.43 4.21
C THR A 127 -1.54 18.86 3.72
N ARG A 128 -1.91 19.88 4.50
CA ARG A 128 -1.85 21.31 4.14
C ARG A 128 -2.66 21.63 2.88
N LEU A 129 -3.68 20.84 2.59
CA LEU A 129 -4.60 21.04 1.47
C LEU A 129 -5.91 21.74 1.89
N ALA A 130 -6.06 22.10 3.17
CA ALA A 130 -7.25 22.77 3.70
C ALA A 130 -7.68 24.03 2.91
N PRO A 131 -6.77 24.90 2.45
CA PRO A 131 -7.16 26.06 1.61
C PRO A 131 -7.78 25.68 0.27
N LEU A 132 -7.60 24.43 -0.19
CA LEU A 132 -8.13 23.91 -1.45
C LEU A 132 -9.28 22.93 -1.24
N ALA A 133 -9.83 22.82 -0.03
CA ALA A 133 -10.81 21.81 0.34
C ALA A 133 -11.98 21.69 -0.64
N ASP A 134 -12.49 22.82 -1.12
CA ASP A 134 -13.65 22.92 -2.01
C ASP A 134 -13.27 23.08 -3.49
N ALA A 135 -11.96 23.12 -3.81
CA ALA A 135 -11.46 23.16 -5.17
C ALA A 135 -11.57 21.78 -5.85
N PRO A 136 -11.81 21.72 -7.18
CA PRO A 136 -11.81 20.46 -7.92
C PRO A 136 -10.43 19.77 -7.89
N ALA A 137 -10.38 18.47 -7.65
CA ALA A 137 -9.11 17.71 -7.52
C ALA A 137 -8.24 17.75 -8.80
N LYS A 138 -8.81 18.04 -9.98
CA LYS A 138 -8.06 18.25 -11.23
C LYS A 138 -7.10 19.42 -11.19
N THR A 139 -7.32 20.40 -10.29
CA THR A 139 -6.45 21.59 -10.14
C THR A 139 -5.15 21.30 -9.38
N LEU A 140 -5.08 20.15 -8.70
CA LEU A 140 -3.90 19.75 -7.93
C LEU A 140 -2.71 19.42 -8.84
N SER A 141 -1.50 19.72 -8.35
CA SER A 141 -0.26 19.17 -8.91
C SER A 141 -0.21 17.63 -8.75
N GLY A 142 0.70 16.98 -9.49
CA GLY A 142 0.88 15.52 -9.39
C GLY A 142 1.17 15.04 -7.97
N GLY A 143 2.07 15.73 -7.27
CA GLY A 143 2.42 15.42 -5.88
C GLY A 143 1.25 15.64 -4.91
N GLN A 144 0.51 16.74 -5.05
CA GLN A 144 -0.68 16.98 -4.23
C GLN A 144 -1.77 15.94 -4.47
N ARG A 145 -1.93 15.46 -5.72
CA ARG A 145 -2.85 14.35 -6.02
C ARG A 145 -2.44 13.05 -5.32
N ALA A 146 -1.15 12.72 -5.35
CA ALA A 146 -0.64 11.53 -4.66
C ALA A 146 -0.87 11.63 -3.15
N LEU A 147 -0.59 12.78 -2.54
CA LEU A 147 -0.83 13.03 -1.12
C LEU A 147 -2.31 12.90 -0.75
N LEU A 148 -3.21 13.51 -1.53
CA LEU A 148 -4.65 13.41 -1.31
C LEU A 148 -5.14 11.96 -1.48
N GLN A 149 -4.60 11.21 -2.45
CA GLN A 149 -4.94 9.80 -2.65
C GLN A 149 -4.52 8.93 -1.46
N VAL A 150 -3.32 9.14 -0.91
CA VAL A 150 -2.89 8.42 0.31
C VAL A 150 -3.80 8.79 1.48
N ALA A 151 -4.13 10.08 1.65
CA ALA A 151 -5.06 10.53 2.67
C ALA A 151 -6.46 9.91 2.53
N ALA A 152 -6.97 9.80 1.29
CA ALA A 152 -8.27 9.19 1.01
C ALA A 152 -8.33 7.71 1.43
N GLY A 153 -7.25 6.96 1.29
CA GLY A 153 -7.21 5.57 1.76
C GLY A 153 -7.39 5.44 3.27
N PHE A 154 -6.91 6.41 4.05
CA PHE A 154 -7.11 6.43 5.51
C PHE A 154 -8.54 6.72 5.93
N MET A 155 -9.36 7.22 5.01
CA MET A 155 -10.78 7.45 5.25
C MET A 155 -11.61 6.16 5.24
N ALA A 156 -11.06 5.04 4.72
CA ALA A 156 -11.77 3.77 4.66
C ALA A 156 -12.14 3.27 6.07
N PRO A 157 -13.43 2.93 6.32
CA PRO A 157 -13.87 2.41 7.61
C PRO A 157 -13.21 1.06 7.94
N GLY A 158 -12.75 0.91 9.18
CA GLY A 158 -12.15 -0.34 9.64
C GLY A 158 -10.81 -0.70 8.97
N LEU A 159 -10.08 0.28 8.46
CA LEU A 159 -8.76 0.07 7.85
C LEU A 159 -7.80 -0.60 8.84
N LYS A 160 -7.30 -1.77 8.47
CA LYS A 160 -6.32 -2.59 9.22
C LYS A 160 -4.97 -2.63 8.52
N CYS A 161 -4.98 -2.79 7.20
CA CYS A 161 -3.78 -2.90 6.36
C CYS A 161 -3.90 -2.02 5.12
N TYR A 162 -2.85 -1.24 4.83
CA TYR A 162 -2.80 -0.38 3.67
C TYR A 162 -1.63 -0.76 2.76
N LEU A 163 -1.95 -1.19 1.54
CA LEU A 163 -0.99 -1.53 0.49
C LEU A 163 -0.67 -0.26 -0.32
N LEU A 164 0.56 0.18 -0.27
CA LEU A 164 1.06 1.36 -0.98
C LEU A 164 2.02 0.92 -2.09
N ASP A 165 1.60 1.09 -3.34
CA ASP A 165 2.38 0.69 -4.52
C ASP A 165 3.03 1.93 -5.14
N GLU A 166 4.35 2.10 -4.93
CA GLU A 166 5.20 3.21 -5.36
C GLU A 166 4.63 4.61 -5.01
N PRO A 167 4.24 4.86 -3.74
CA PRO A 167 3.55 6.11 -3.36
C PRO A 167 4.44 7.35 -3.44
N PHE A 168 5.74 7.19 -3.66
CA PHE A 168 6.74 8.27 -3.66
C PHE A 168 7.30 8.59 -5.05
N ALA A 169 6.93 7.79 -6.08
CA ALA A 169 7.52 7.88 -7.40
C ALA A 169 7.19 9.22 -8.09
N GLY A 170 8.21 9.91 -8.60
CA GLY A 170 8.05 11.17 -9.34
C GLY A 170 7.56 12.36 -8.50
N ILE A 171 7.67 12.30 -7.17
CA ILE A 171 7.18 13.32 -6.25
C ILE A 171 8.36 14.12 -5.67
N ASN A 172 8.16 15.43 -5.45
CA ASN A 172 9.17 16.27 -4.84
C ASN A 172 9.40 15.91 -3.34
N PRO A 173 10.58 16.21 -2.78
CA PRO A 173 10.94 15.82 -1.41
C PRO A 173 9.95 16.29 -0.34
N THR A 174 9.45 17.51 -0.44
CA THR A 174 8.52 18.08 0.55
C THR A 174 7.21 17.27 0.64
N ILE A 175 6.67 16.85 -0.50
CA ILE A 175 5.47 16.00 -0.52
C ILE A 175 5.78 14.58 -0.05
N LYS A 176 6.97 14.04 -0.40
CA LYS A 176 7.41 12.74 0.14
C LYS A 176 7.43 12.75 1.67
N ASP A 177 8.04 13.78 2.27
CA ASP A 177 8.06 13.92 3.72
C ASP A 177 6.64 13.99 4.32
N ALA A 178 5.73 14.73 3.70
CA ALA A 178 4.34 14.80 4.15
C ALA A 178 3.63 13.43 4.09
N ILE A 179 3.87 12.63 3.03
CA ILE A 179 3.33 11.26 2.94
C ILE A 179 3.94 10.38 4.03
N ILE A 180 5.24 10.47 4.26
CA ILE A 180 5.96 9.70 5.29
C ILE A 180 5.40 10.03 6.68
N GLU A 181 5.29 11.31 7.02
CA GLU A 181 4.73 11.79 8.30
C GLU A 181 3.30 11.27 8.51
N LEU A 182 2.49 11.27 7.45
CA LEU A 182 1.12 10.76 7.48
C LEU A 182 1.08 9.26 7.78
N ILE A 183 1.94 8.46 7.11
CA ILE A 183 2.06 7.01 7.34
C ILE A 183 2.50 6.73 8.77
N GLU A 184 3.58 7.39 9.25
CA GLU A 184 4.11 7.21 10.60
C GLU A 184 3.07 7.59 11.66
N ARG A 185 2.33 8.68 11.45
CA ARG A 185 1.28 9.15 12.35
C ARG A 185 0.14 8.15 12.46
N GLU A 186 -0.42 7.71 11.33
CA GLU A 186 -1.55 6.79 11.31
C GLU A 186 -1.15 5.38 11.79
N ASN A 187 0.08 4.93 11.52
CA ASN A 187 0.61 3.71 12.11
C ASN A 187 0.67 3.80 13.64
N ARG A 188 1.28 4.86 14.20
CA ARG A 188 1.40 5.04 15.66
C ARG A 188 0.05 5.25 16.35
N ALA A 189 -0.84 6.04 15.75
CA ALA A 189 -2.11 6.42 16.38
C ALA A 189 -3.18 5.32 16.31
N ARG A 190 -3.21 4.54 15.23
CA ARG A 190 -4.27 3.58 14.93
C ARG A 190 -3.78 2.14 14.79
N GLY A 191 -2.48 1.89 14.85
CA GLY A 191 -1.90 0.56 14.63
C GLY A 191 -2.08 0.03 13.22
N ILE A 192 -2.25 0.91 12.22
CA ILE A 192 -2.44 0.48 10.83
C ILE A 192 -1.17 -0.20 10.35
N THR A 193 -1.33 -1.38 9.76
CA THR A 193 -0.26 -2.14 9.10
C THR A 193 -0.05 -1.63 7.69
N PHE A 194 1.20 -1.60 7.23
CA PHE A 194 1.52 -1.18 5.86
C PHE A 194 2.37 -2.20 5.13
N ILE A 195 2.09 -2.38 3.83
CA ILE A 195 3.04 -2.94 2.87
C ILE A 195 3.35 -1.84 1.87
N ILE A 196 4.63 -1.46 1.79
CA ILE A 196 5.10 -0.37 0.94
C ILE A 196 6.01 -0.95 -0.14
N VAL A 197 5.55 -0.91 -1.39
CA VAL A 197 6.42 -1.15 -2.55
C VAL A 197 7.16 0.13 -2.85
N SER A 198 8.48 0.10 -2.83
CA SER A 198 9.32 1.24 -3.23
C SER A 198 10.70 0.77 -3.67
N HIS A 199 11.29 1.52 -4.60
CA HIS A 199 12.68 1.39 -4.98
C HIS A 199 13.59 2.47 -4.36
N GLU A 200 13.02 3.39 -3.56
CA GLU A 200 13.74 4.45 -2.85
C GLU A 200 14.25 3.94 -1.49
N MET A 201 15.46 3.37 -1.47
CA MET A 201 16.01 2.70 -0.29
C MET A 201 16.11 3.59 0.95
N ALA A 202 16.32 4.91 0.78
CA ALA A 202 16.34 5.86 1.89
C ALA A 202 14.98 5.92 2.62
N ILE A 203 13.88 5.89 1.87
CA ILE A 203 12.52 5.88 2.43
C ILE A 203 12.21 4.52 3.06
N VAL A 204 12.58 3.43 2.39
CA VAL A 204 12.43 2.08 2.93
C VAL A 204 13.15 1.95 4.27
N ARG A 205 14.40 2.42 4.36
CA ARG A 205 15.20 2.45 5.61
C ARG A 205 14.54 3.25 6.72
N ARG A 206 13.91 4.38 6.38
CA ARG A 206 13.24 5.26 7.35
C ARG A 206 11.95 4.66 7.89
N LEU A 207 11.12 4.10 7.01
CA LEU A 207 9.77 3.65 7.36
C LEU A 207 9.69 2.19 7.77
N CYS A 208 10.44 1.31 7.10
CA CYS A 208 10.23 -0.12 7.20
C CYS A 208 11.22 -0.76 8.16
N ARG A 209 10.72 -1.41 9.22
CA ARG A 209 11.57 -2.18 10.15
C ARG A 209 12.07 -3.46 9.49
N ARG A 210 11.25 -4.07 8.63
CA ARG A 210 11.58 -5.29 7.89
C ARG A 210 11.25 -5.10 6.42
N VAL A 211 11.99 -5.80 5.59
CA VAL A 211 11.75 -5.87 4.15
C VAL A 211 11.60 -7.31 3.70
N THR A 212 10.80 -7.51 2.67
CA THR A 212 10.71 -8.75 1.89
C THR A 212 11.27 -8.46 0.52
N VAL A 213 12.27 -9.21 0.09
CA VAL A 213 12.85 -9.13 -1.25
C VAL A 213 12.20 -10.14 -2.15
N LEU A 214 11.58 -9.65 -3.21
CA LEU A 214 11.04 -10.49 -4.28
C LEU A 214 12.02 -10.56 -5.45
N VAL A 215 12.29 -11.76 -5.93
CA VAL A 215 13.08 -12.01 -7.14
C VAL A 215 12.35 -13.10 -7.94
N GLU A 216 12.09 -12.86 -9.22
CA GLU A 216 11.44 -13.82 -10.14
C GLU A 216 10.16 -14.47 -9.54
N GLY A 217 9.34 -13.67 -8.88
CA GLY A 217 8.07 -14.10 -8.29
C GLY A 217 8.21 -14.92 -7.00
N ARG A 218 9.36 -14.97 -6.37
CA ARG A 218 9.63 -15.71 -5.12
C ARG A 218 10.23 -14.80 -4.07
N VAL A 219 10.01 -15.15 -2.80
CA VAL A 219 10.70 -14.50 -1.69
C VAL A 219 12.15 -15.00 -1.65
N ALA A 220 13.09 -14.10 -1.92
CA ALA A 220 14.52 -14.39 -1.87
C ALA A 220 15.10 -14.15 -0.48
N ALA A 221 14.60 -13.14 0.24
CA ALA A 221 15.03 -12.82 1.60
C ALA A 221 13.97 -12.03 2.36
N GLU A 222 14.02 -12.14 3.69
CA GLU A 222 13.30 -11.31 4.64
C GLU A 222 14.24 -10.94 5.79
N GLY A 223 14.10 -9.73 6.32
CA GLY A 223 14.88 -9.22 7.44
C GLY A 223 14.86 -7.71 7.52
N THR A 224 15.73 -7.12 8.32
CA THR A 224 16.02 -5.69 8.23
C THR A 224 16.69 -5.36 6.90
N LEU A 225 16.65 -4.11 6.49
CA LEU A 225 17.30 -3.71 5.22
C LEU A 225 18.81 -4.02 5.25
N ASP A 226 19.47 -3.87 6.42
CA ASP A 226 20.90 -4.14 6.56
C ASP A 226 21.24 -5.63 6.52
N GLU A 227 20.43 -6.48 7.16
CA GLU A 227 20.56 -7.94 7.07
C GLU A 227 20.42 -8.45 5.63
N VAL A 228 19.43 -7.90 4.91
CA VAL A 228 19.17 -8.28 3.52
C VAL A 228 20.29 -7.76 2.60
N ALA A 229 20.78 -6.53 2.82
CA ALA A 229 21.87 -5.95 2.03
C ALA A 229 23.23 -6.68 2.24
N ALA A 230 23.41 -7.32 3.39
CA ALA A 230 24.61 -8.13 3.66
C ALA A 230 24.61 -9.49 2.92
N ARG A 231 23.48 -9.91 2.34
CA ARG A 231 23.37 -11.18 1.60
C ARG A 231 23.87 -11.01 0.16
N GLY A 232 24.99 -11.66 -0.17
CA GLY A 232 25.61 -11.58 -1.50
C GLY A 232 24.73 -12.12 -2.63
N ASP A 233 23.88 -13.15 -2.36
CA ASP A 233 22.92 -13.70 -3.31
C ASP A 233 21.81 -12.70 -3.68
N VAL A 234 21.31 -11.95 -2.69
CA VAL A 234 20.31 -10.90 -2.89
C VAL A 234 20.92 -9.72 -3.63
N LEU A 235 22.14 -9.32 -3.24
CA LEU A 235 22.87 -8.24 -3.89
C LEU A 235 23.12 -8.56 -5.36
N ALA A 236 23.55 -9.77 -5.68
CA ALA A 236 23.76 -10.24 -7.06
C ALA A 236 22.45 -10.23 -7.88
N ALA A 237 21.33 -10.67 -7.31
CA ALA A 237 20.03 -10.64 -7.96
C ALA A 237 19.51 -9.22 -8.20
N TYR A 238 19.84 -8.29 -7.29
CA TYR A 238 19.46 -6.88 -7.37
C TYR A 238 20.39 -6.10 -8.35
N LEU A 239 21.71 -6.36 -8.28
CA LEU A 239 22.75 -5.69 -9.07
C LEU A 239 23.00 -6.35 -10.44
N GLY A 240 22.69 -7.64 -10.60
CA GLY A 240 23.02 -8.43 -11.79
C GLY A 240 22.33 -7.99 -13.09
N ARG A 241 21.51 -6.94 -13.09
CA ARG A 241 20.80 -6.42 -14.27
C ARG A 241 20.72 -4.90 -14.37
N GLY A 242 21.61 -4.12 -13.72
CA GLY A 242 21.44 -2.68 -13.88
C GLY A 242 22.36 -1.71 -13.13
N TRP A 243 23.55 -2.13 -12.68
CA TRP A 243 24.56 -1.23 -12.10
C TRP A 243 25.90 -1.44 -12.83
N THR A 244 25.92 -1.19 -14.12
CA THR A 244 27.12 -0.84 -14.89
C THR A 244 26.92 0.52 -15.52
#